data_2edefd4ce3aeea5f8f36a764c0a6bbeb
#
_entry.id   2edefd4ce3aeea5f8f36a764c0a6bbeb
#
_cell.length_a   1.000
_cell.length_b   1.000
_cell.length_c   1.000
_cell.angle_alpha   90.00
_cell.angle_beta   90.00
_cell.angle_gamma   90.00
#
_symmetry.space_group_name_H-M   'P 1'
#
loop_
_entity.id
_entity.type
_entity.pdbx_description
1 polymer ?
#
loop_
_entity_poly.entity_id
_entity_poly.type
_entity_poly.pdbx_seq_one_letter_code
_entity_poly.pdbx_strand_id
1 'polypeptide(L)'
;LLLEVIDAVRVAAPTTPVMVRFSATDWAEGGWGVADTAAVAAWAAQRGAVFIDISSGGLVAHQQVIAGPGYQVPFAREVRELAGVPVSAVGMITTGAQAEEVLASGAADAVMAAREWLRDPHFALRAATELDVDIDYWPAQYERARLAQTR
;
A
#
# COMPACT_ATOMS: atom_id res chain seq x y z
N LEU A 1 10.78 -13.91 15.39
CA LEU A 1 11.72 -13.04 14.66
C LEU A 1 11.11 -11.69 14.31
N LEU A 2 10.02 -11.58 13.49
CA LEU A 2 9.47 -10.28 13.08
C LEU A 2 9.13 -9.37 14.27
N LEU A 3 8.39 -9.89 15.25
CA LEU A 3 7.97 -9.12 16.42
C LEU A 3 9.17 -8.64 17.25
N GLU A 4 10.20 -9.47 17.41
CA GLU A 4 11.45 -9.11 18.08
C GLU A 4 12.21 -8.00 17.31
N VAL A 5 12.16 -8.04 15.98
CA VAL A 5 12.75 -6.97 15.15
C VAL A 5 11.99 -5.66 15.36
N ILE A 6 10.65 -5.69 15.38
CA ILE A 6 9.84 -4.48 15.68
C ILE A 6 10.21 -3.90 17.04
N ASP A 7 10.30 -4.75 18.07
CA ASP A 7 10.69 -4.31 19.41
C ASP A 7 12.08 -3.66 19.42
N ALA A 8 13.06 -4.29 18.75
CA ALA A 8 14.43 -3.77 18.67
C ALA A 8 14.49 -2.43 17.91
N VAL A 9 13.76 -2.30 16.80
CA VAL A 9 13.70 -1.04 16.03
C VAL A 9 13.07 0.07 16.89
N ARG A 10 12.00 -0.21 17.61
CA ARG A 10 11.36 0.78 18.47
C ARG A 10 12.24 1.22 19.64
N VAL A 11 13.06 0.34 20.16
CA VAL A 11 14.05 0.70 21.19
C VAL A 11 15.14 1.61 20.59
N ALA A 12 15.63 1.26 19.41
CA ALA A 12 16.70 2.01 18.74
C ALA A 12 16.24 3.37 18.18
N ALA A 13 14.96 3.46 17.73
CA ALA A 13 14.39 4.64 17.11
C ALA A 13 12.96 4.94 17.66
N PRO A 14 12.85 5.38 18.93
CA PRO A 14 11.57 5.43 19.66
C PRO A 14 10.55 6.42 19.08
N THR A 15 10.99 7.42 18.36
CA THR A 15 10.12 8.44 17.73
C THR A 15 9.80 8.16 16.25
N THR A 16 10.44 7.15 15.65
CA THR A 16 10.24 6.81 14.24
C THR A 16 9.07 5.84 14.09
N PRO A 17 8.08 6.13 13.22
CA PRO A 17 7.01 5.19 12.94
C PRO A 17 7.56 3.90 12.30
N VAL A 18 7.10 2.75 12.77
CA VAL A 18 7.46 1.46 12.19
C VAL A 18 6.35 1.00 11.26
N MET A 19 6.68 0.78 10.00
CA MET A 19 5.80 0.18 9.01
C MET A 19 6.32 -1.20 8.63
N VAL A 20 5.40 -2.12 8.33
CA VAL A 20 5.76 -3.50 7.95
C VAL A 20 5.12 -3.84 6.62
N ARG A 21 5.89 -4.44 5.70
CA ARG A 21 5.36 -4.98 4.46
C ARG A 21 5.23 -6.50 4.55
N PHE A 22 4.06 -7.01 4.16
CA PHE A 22 3.79 -8.44 4.03
C PHE A 22 3.55 -8.87 2.59
N SER A 23 3.97 -10.09 2.26
CA SER A 23 3.40 -10.87 1.17
C SER A 23 2.19 -11.60 1.72
N ALA A 24 0.98 -11.13 1.43
CA ALA A 24 -0.26 -11.61 2.02
C ALA A 24 -0.58 -13.06 1.70
N THR A 25 -0.06 -13.57 0.58
CA THR A 25 -0.20 -14.98 0.17
C THR A 25 1.00 -15.42 -0.66
N ASP A 26 1.35 -16.68 -0.56
CA ASP A 26 2.38 -17.30 -1.40
C ASP A 26 1.86 -17.68 -2.80
N TRP A 27 0.55 -17.57 -3.06
CA TRP A 27 -0.09 -18.06 -4.28
C TRP A 27 0.20 -19.54 -4.57
N ALA A 28 0.29 -20.33 -3.52
CA ALA A 28 0.60 -21.73 -3.57
C ALA A 28 -0.25 -22.49 -2.54
N GLU A 29 -0.73 -23.68 -2.92
CA GLU A 29 -1.50 -24.54 -2.03
C GLU A 29 -0.66 -24.95 -0.81
N GLY A 30 -1.27 -24.87 0.39
CA GLY A 30 -0.59 -25.18 1.65
C GLY A 30 0.46 -24.15 2.08
N GLY A 31 0.63 -23.05 1.34
CA GLY A 31 1.50 -21.94 1.69
C GLY A 31 0.83 -20.92 2.62
N TRP A 32 1.52 -19.79 2.83
CA TRP A 32 1.03 -18.67 3.60
C TRP A 32 -0.21 -18.03 2.97
N GLY A 33 -1.20 -17.69 3.78
CA GLY A 33 -2.46 -17.09 3.34
C GLY A 33 -2.79 -15.76 4.01
N VAL A 34 -3.86 -15.14 3.54
CA VAL A 34 -4.29 -13.81 4.02
C VAL A 34 -4.67 -13.83 5.49
N ALA A 35 -5.29 -14.92 5.97
CA ALA A 35 -5.63 -15.08 7.38
C ALA A 35 -4.39 -15.10 8.30
N ASP A 36 -3.31 -15.76 7.85
CA ASP A 36 -2.03 -15.77 8.57
C ASP A 36 -1.43 -14.36 8.61
N THR A 37 -1.48 -13.66 7.47
CA THR A 37 -1.02 -12.27 7.39
C THR A 37 -1.82 -11.37 8.33
N ALA A 38 -3.12 -11.48 8.36
CA ALA A 38 -3.97 -10.66 9.24
C ALA A 38 -3.65 -10.91 10.72
N ALA A 39 -3.46 -12.17 11.12
CA ALA A 39 -3.07 -12.52 12.50
C ALA A 39 -1.72 -11.87 12.88
N VAL A 40 -0.71 -12.02 12.01
CA VAL A 40 0.62 -11.44 12.28
C VAL A 40 0.62 -9.93 12.20
N ALA A 41 -0.18 -9.31 11.32
CA ALA A 41 -0.36 -7.86 11.25
C ALA A 41 -0.95 -7.30 12.55
N ALA A 42 -1.95 -7.96 13.12
CA ALA A 42 -2.51 -7.60 14.42
C ALA A 42 -1.46 -7.69 15.55
N TRP A 43 -0.64 -8.74 15.56
CA TRP A 43 0.46 -8.85 16.54
C TRP A 43 1.54 -7.80 16.33
N ALA A 44 1.87 -7.47 15.07
CA ALA A 44 2.81 -6.40 14.76
C ALA A 44 2.31 -5.04 15.25
N ALA A 45 1.02 -4.75 15.08
CA ALA A 45 0.40 -3.53 15.59
C ALA A 45 0.45 -3.45 17.13
N GLN A 46 0.19 -4.55 17.83
CA GLN A 46 0.34 -4.63 19.30
C GLN A 46 1.78 -4.35 19.76
N ARG A 47 2.78 -4.62 18.91
CA ARG A 47 4.20 -4.29 19.15
C ARG A 47 4.57 -2.88 18.67
N GLY A 48 3.61 -2.14 18.11
CA GLY A 48 3.75 -0.74 17.71
C GLY A 48 4.13 -0.51 16.25
N ALA A 49 3.90 -1.47 15.37
CA ALA A 49 3.79 -1.17 13.95
C ALA A 49 2.52 -0.32 13.75
N VAL A 50 2.66 0.81 13.05
CA VAL A 50 1.57 1.78 12.88
C VAL A 50 0.87 1.67 11.52
N PHE A 51 1.46 0.93 10.59
CA PHE A 51 0.96 0.82 9.23
C PHE A 51 1.47 -0.46 8.56
N ILE A 52 0.62 -1.10 7.76
CA ILE A 52 0.95 -2.37 7.08
C ILE A 52 0.82 -2.19 5.57
N ASP A 53 1.87 -2.49 4.83
CA ASP A 53 1.85 -2.50 3.37
C ASP A 53 1.61 -3.92 2.85
N ILE A 54 0.56 -4.10 2.05
CA ILE A 54 0.11 -5.41 1.59
C ILE A 54 0.50 -5.66 0.14
N SER A 55 1.42 -6.61 -0.03
CA SER A 55 1.83 -7.16 -1.31
C SER A 55 1.51 -8.66 -1.36
N SER A 56 2.02 -9.42 -2.32
CA SER A 56 1.84 -10.87 -2.38
C SER A 56 2.91 -11.58 -3.20
N GLY A 57 3.11 -12.86 -2.95
CA GLY A 57 4.01 -13.73 -3.69
C GLY A 57 5.49 -13.45 -3.48
N GLY A 58 6.32 -14.07 -4.34
CA GLY A 58 7.76 -13.88 -4.37
C GLY A 58 8.57 -14.85 -3.51
N LEU A 59 7.93 -15.72 -2.71
CA LEU A 59 8.62 -16.63 -1.81
C LEU A 59 8.94 -17.98 -2.47
N VAL A 60 8.00 -18.55 -3.24
CA VAL A 60 8.14 -19.89 -3.81
C VAL A 60 8.17 -19.86 -5.34
N ALA A 61 8.98 -20.73 -5.94
CA ALA A 61 9.14 -20.74 -7.40
C ALA A 61 7.89 -21.24 -8.16
N HIS A 62 7.06 -22.05 -7.53
CA HIS A 62 5.85 -22.64 -8.12
C HIS A 62 4.58 -21.83 -7.87
N GLN A 63 4.69 -20.60 -7.38
CA GLN A 63 3.56 -19.70 -7.19
C GLN A 63 2.79 -19.48 -8.50
N GLN A 64 1.46 -19.37 -8.39
CA GLN A 64 0.57 -19.14 -9.52
C GLN A 64 -0.15 -17.80 -9.38
N VAL A 65 0.58 -16.71 -9.61
CA VAL A 65 0.07 -15.36 -9.48
C VAL A 65 -0.88 -15.01 -10.62
N ILE A 66 -2.12 -14.66 -10.30
CA ILE A 66 -3.09 -14.12 -11.25
C ILE A 66 -2.98 -12.59 -11.22
N ALA A 67 -2.08 -12.06 -12.05
CA ALA A 67 -1.83 -10.63 -12.08
C ALA A 67 -2.86 -9.87 -12.95
N GLY A 68 -3.26 -8.69 -12.50
CA GLY A 68 -4.14 -7.76 -13.21
C GLY A 68 -4.22 -6.44 -12.45
N PRO A 69 -4.89 -5.41 -12.99
CA PRO A 69 -5.07 -4.15 -12.29
C PRO A 69 -5.69 -4.35 -10.90
N GLY A 70 -5.02 -3.88 -9.85
CA GLY A 70 -5.50 -3.99 -8.48
C GLY A 70 -5.52 -5.40 -7.87
N TYR A 71 -4.81 -6.38 -8.45
CA TYR A 71 -4.91 -7.79 -8.05
C TYR A 71 -4.60 -8.08 -6.57
N GLN A 72 -3.93 -7.19 -5.88
CA GLN A 72 -3.64 -7.34 -4.44
C GLN A 72 -4.58 -6.52 -3.54
N VAL A 73 -5.44 -5.69 -4.11
CA VAL A 73 -6.41 -4.87 -3.36
C VAL A 73 -7.35 -5.71 -2.49
N PRO A 74 -7.88 -6.87 -2.95
CA PRO A 74 -8.70 -7.73 -2.10
C PRO A 74 -7.98 -8.19 -0.82
N PHE A 75 -6.68 -8.48 -0.90
CA PHE A 75 -5.88 -8.89 0.26
C PHE A 75 -5.68 -7.74 1.26
N ALA A 76 -5.46 -6.53 0.76
CA ALA A 76 -5.36 -5.35 1.62
C ALA A 76 -6.66 -5.13 2.39
N ARG A 77 -7.81 -5.22 1.71
CA ARG A 77 -9.14 -5.12 2.33
C ARG A 77 -9.32 -6.16 3.43
N GLU A 78 -9.06 -7.43 3.13
CA GLU A 78 -9.26 -8.52 4.07
C GLU A 78 -8.35 -8.39 5.30
N VAL A 79 -7.07 -8.06 5.11
CA VAL A 79 -6.15 -7.81 6.24
C VAL A 79 -6.62 -6.62 7.07
N ARG A 80 -7.05 -5.53 6.43
CA ARG A 80 -7.59 -4.35 7.11
C ARG A 80 -8.79 -4.69 7.99
N GLU A 81 -9.74 -5.45 7.45
CA GLU A 81 -10.95 -5.88 8.15
C GLU A 81 -10.66 -6.83 9.32
N LEU A 82 -9.79 -7.82 9.09
CA LEU A 82 -9.50 -8.86 10.10
C LEU A 82 -8.53 -8.38 11.19
N ALA A 83 -7.54 -7.60 10.83
CA ALA A 83 -6.51 -7.13 11.78
C ALA A 83 -6.86 -5.79 12.45
N GLY A 84 -7.77 -5.00 11.87
CA GLY A 84 -8.16 -3.70 12.39
C GLY A 84 -7.02 -2.67 12.37
N VAL A 85 -6.12 -2.76 11.39
CA VAL A 85 -4.93 -1.90 11.27
C VAL A 85 -4.97 -1.11 9.96
N PRO A 86 -4.38 0.10 9.91
CA PRO A 86 -4.24 0.83 8.65
C PRO A 86 -3.35 0.08 7.66
N VAL A 87 -3.78 0.02 6.40
CA VAL A 87 -3.07 -0.70 5.35
C VAL A 87 -2.87 0.13 4.10
N SER A 88 -1.84 -0.21 3.31
CA SER A 88 -1.77 0.20 1.90
C SER A 88 -1.99 -0.97 0.96
N ALA A 89 -2.52 -0.66 -0.22
CA ALA A 89 -2.64 -1.59 -1.33
C ALA A 89 -1.67 -1.22 -2.44
N VAL A 90 -1.11 -2.24 -3.08
CA VAL A 90 -0.26 -2.12 -4.27
C VAL A 90 -0.70 -3.16 -5.29
N GLY A 91 -0.35 -3.00 -6.55
CA GLY A 91 -0.55 -4.03 -7.57
C GLY A 91 -1.18 -3.50 -8.85
N MET A 92 -0.35 -3.06 -9.79
CA MET A 92 -0.76 -2.55 -11.10
C MET A 92 -1.80 -1.41 -11.03
N ILE A 93 -1.68 -0.55 -10.01
CA ILE A 93 -2.42 0.72 -9.91
C ILE A 93 -1.61 1.75 -10.68
N THR A 94 -2.19 2.30 -11.75
CA THR A 94 -1.49 3.12 -12.74
C THR A 94 -2.19 4.44 -13.07
N THR A 95 -3.38 4.68 -12.51
CA THR A 95 -4.14 5.92 -12.71
C THR A 95 -4.64 6.49 -11.40
N GLY A 96 -4.91 7.81 -11.37
CA GLY A 96 -5.53 8.47 -10.23
C GLY A 96 -6.90 7.89 -9.90
N ALA A 97 -7.71 7.59 -10.91
CA ALA A 97 -9.04 6.99 -10.73
C ALA A 97 -8.98 5.61 -10.05
N GLN A 98 -8.02 4.75 -10.43
CA GLN A 98 -7.83 3.46 -9.75
C GLN A 98 -7.40 3.65 -8.29
N ALA A 99 -6.51 4.59 -8.02
CA ALA A 99 -6.07 4.89 -6.65
C ALA A 99 -7.24 5.39 -5.80
N GLU A 100 -8.04 6.31 -6.33
CA GLU A 100 -9.23 6.86 -5.66
C GLU A 100 -10.26 5.76 -5.37
N GLU A 101 -10.54 4.87 -6.32
CA GLU A 101 -11.46 3.74 -6.13
C GLU A 101 -11.04 2.85 -4.94
N VAL A 102 -9.74 2.55 -4.82
CA VAL A 102 -9.22 1.77 -3.69
C VAL A 102 -9.50 2.44 -2.35
N LEU A 103 -9.27 3.75 -2.27
CA LEU A 103 -9.49 4.53 -1.05
C LEU A 103 -10.98 4.73 -0.76
N ALA A 104 -11.75 5.16 -1.74
CA ALA A 104 -13.19 5.42 -1.60
C ALA A 104 -13.99 4.16 -1.26
N SER A 105 -13.57 3.00 -1.77
CA SER A 105 -14.19 1.71 -1.40
C SER A 105 -13.82 1.21 0.00
N GLY A 106 -12.93 1.91 0.72
CA GLY A 106 -12.43 1.50 2.02
C GLY A 106 -11.54 0.25 1.99
N ALA A 107 -11.03 -0.15 0.83
CA ALA A 107 -10.18 -1.33 0.70
C ALA A 107 -8.79 -1.12 1.32
N ALA A 108 -8.30 0.11 1.33
CA ALA A 108 -7.04 0.47 1.95
C ALA A 108 -7.07 1.95 2.40
N ASP A 109 -6.13 2.34 3.24
CA ASP A 109 -5.96 3.70 3.75
C ASP A 109 -4.92 4.50 2.94
N ALA A 110 -4.13 3.79 2.13
CA ALA A 110 -3.19 4.38 1.18
C ALA A 110 -2.98 3.47 -0.04
N VAL A 111 -2.45 4.05 -1.11
CA VAL A 111 -2.07 3.33 -2.33
C VAL A 111 -0.58 3.46 -2.54
N MET A 112 0.06 2.35 -2.90
CA MET A 112 1.44 2.31 -3.33
C MET A 112 1.54 1.94 -4.80
N ALA A 113 2.46 2.58 -5.50
CA ALA A 113 2.83 2.24 -6.87
C ALA A 113 4.36 2.17 -6.96
N ALA A 114 4.89 1.23 -7.72
CA ALA A 114 6.33 1.10 -7.92
C ALA A 114 6.71 1.47 -9.36
N ARG A 115 6.37 0.61 -10.31
CA ARG A 115 6.73 0.81 -11.73
C ARG A 115 6.12 2.08 -12.33
N GLU A 116 4.96 2.50 -11.82
CA GLU A 116 4.32 3.74 -12.28
C GLU A 116 5.16 4.96 -11.89
N TRP A 117 5.69 5.02 -10.67
CA TRP A 117 6.60 6.07 -10.25
C TRP A 117 7.92 6.10 -11.02
N LEU A 118 8.37 4.94 -11.52
CA LEU A 118 9.55 4.88 -12.39
C LEU A 118 9.27 5.43 -13.79
N ARG A 119 8.03 5.30 -14.30
CA ARG A 119 7.59 5.83 -15.60
C ARG A 119 7.25 7.31 -15.51
N ASP A 120 6.61 7.70 -14.42
CA ASP A 120 6.13 9.05 -14.18
C ASP A 120 6.44 9.47 -12.73
N PRO A 121 7.58 10.13 -12.49
CA PRO A 121 7.96 10.64 -11.17
C PRO A 121 6.95 11.66 -10.60
N HIS A 122 6.08 12.23 -11.45
CA HIS A 122 5.04 13.18 -11.08
C HIS A 122 3.65 12.55 -11.00
N PHE A 123 3.55 11.24 -10.86
CA PHE A 123 2.28 10.51 -10.80
C PHE A 123 1.27 11.12 -9.84
N ALA A 124 1.68 11.59 -8.64
CA ALA A 124 0.77 12.22 -7.69
C ALA A 124 0.16 13.53 -8.23
N LEU A 125 0.96 14.35 -8.91
CA LEU A 125 0.49 15.60 -9.52
C LEU A 125 -0.46 15.32 -10.68
N ARG A 126 -0.15 14.32 -11.50
CA ARG A 126 -1.03 13.86 -12.58
C ARG A 126 -2.34 13.32 -12.03
N ALA A 127 -2.29 12.46 -11.01
CA ALA A 127 -3.48 11.92 -10.37
C ALA A 127 -4.38 13.01 -9.77
N ALA A 128 -3.81 14.01 -9.11
CA ALA A 128 -4.56 15.16 -8.61
C ALA A 128 -5.26 15.93 -9.74
N THR A 129 -4.57 16.13 -10.87
CA THR A 129 -5.14 16.77 -12.06
C THR A 129 -6.26 15.93 -12.68
N GLU A 130 -6.06 14.60 -12.82
CA GLU A 130 -7.08 13.68 -13.34
C GLU A 130 -8.35 13.65 -12.47
N LEU A 131 -8.20 13.86 -11.17
CA LEU A 131 -9.29 13.85 -10.19
C LEU A 131 -9.88 15.25 -9.92
N ASP A 132 -9.39 16.28 -10.60
CA ASP A 132 -9.76 17.70 -10.39
C ASP A 132 -9.60 18.15 -8.92
N VAL A 133 -8.53 17.66 -8.27
CA VAL A 133 -8.20 17.97 -6.88
C VAL A 133 -7.03 18.94 -6.85
N ASP A 134 -7.22 20.04 -6.14
CA ASP A 134 -6.13 20.98 -5.85
C ASP A 134 -5.30 20.50 -4.65
N ILE A 135 -4.00 20.33 -4.86
CA ILE A 135 -3.07 19.92 -3.81
C ILE A 135 -1.95 20.94 -3.66
N ASP A 136 -1.56 21.20 -2.43
CA ASP A 136 -0.43 22.11 -2.10
C ASP A 136 0.90 21.33 -2.11
N TYR A 137 1.20 20.70 -3.25
CA TYR A 137 2.41 19.90 -3.45
C TYR A 137 3.17 20.26 -4.74
N TRP A 138 2.73 21.29 -5.47
CA TRP A 138 3.37 21.69 -6.70
C TRP A 138 4.71 22.37 -6.40
N PRO A 139 5.84 21.87 -6.92
CA PRO A 139 7.08 22.62 -6.87
C PRO A 139 6.90 23.94 -7.62
N ALA A 140 7.44 25.02 -7.09
CA ALA A 140 7.29 26.36 -7.66
C ALA A 140 7.68 26.44 -9.16
N GLN A 141 8.66 25.61 -9.57
CA GLN A 141 9.11 25.52 -10.96
C GLN A 141 8.05 24.93 -11.91
N TYR A 142 7.11 24.16 -11.37
CA TYR A 142 6.07 23.44 -12.15
C TYR A 142 4.68 24.07 -12.03
N GLU A 143 4.50 25.12 -11.25
CA GLU A 143 3.19 25.78 -11.09
C GLU A 143 2.55 26.20 -12.44
N ARG A 144 3.36 26.55 -13.44
CA ARG A 144 2.86 26.91 -14.78
C ARG A 144 2.27 25.72 -15.54
N ALA A 145 2.57 24.50 -15.12
CA ALA A 145 2.00 23.26 -15.70
C ALA A 145 0.70 22.84 -15.01
N ARG A 146 0.31 23.54 -13.95
CA ARG A 146 -0.95 23.31 -13.25
C ARG A 146 -2.10 23.68 -14.17
N LEU A 147 -3.00 22.74 -14.45
CA LEU A 147 -4.20 23.02 -15.22
C LEU A 147 -5.10 23.95 -14.42
N ALA A 148 -5.62 24.98 -15.06
CA ALA A 148 -6.61 25.85 -14.44
C ALA A 148 -7.86 25.01 -14.14
N GLN A 149 -8.30 25.01 -12.88
CA GLN A 149 -9.58 24.39 -12.51
C GLN A 149 -10.68 25.05 -13.35
N THR A 150 -11.41 24.24 -14.10
CA THR A 150 -12.61 24.70 -14.79
C THR A 150 -13.67 24.95 -13.72
N ARG A 151 -13.86 26.24 -13.38
CA ARG A 151 -14.94 26.68 -12.51
C ARG A 151 -16.28 26.68 -13.27
#